data_326c8501e3ad2af4d511ad3501937fdb
#
_entry.id   326c8501e3ad2af4d511ad3501937fdb
#
_cell.length_a   1.000
_cell.length_b   1.000
_cell.length_c   1.000
_cell.angle_alpha   90.00
_cell.angle_beta   90.00
_cell.angle_gamma   90.00
#
_symmetry.space_group_name_H-M   'P 1'
#
loop_
_entity.id
_entity.type
_entity.pdbx_description
1 polymer ?
#
loop_
_entity_poly.entity_id
_entity_poly.type
_entity_poly.pdbx_seq_one_letter_code
_entity_poly.pdbx_strand_id
1 'polypeptide(L)'
;MPDLDPTHRSLLAWEAQSPVPPPELASVAEDPRIAETARRLAGSQQLMPWLAAMHPMGATLPTECVTLFMLEFRSLQIETQVRVPRYQAWLEQADMRPAFAVHRLVLQILQSRLPTERWALKTPQHLWCLPALCEAYPGARLIWTHRDPAAVVGSVASLNQAFYRTWARDPDPRLTGAYWNRHLATAVARGLAFDAAQGGRGWCHHLHYEELMKDPLAAMEALYASFGERVTPLHRRRMQAWMQDRPQSAFGRHRYELADFGLEREALGAQYAAYRERFDVRVEP
;
A
#
# COMPACT_ATOMS: atom_id res chain seq x y z
N MET A 1 -1.83 -15.05 -11.69
CA MET A 1 -1.35 -15.75 -10.51
C MET A 1 -2.53 -16.18 -9.68
N PRO A 2 -2.68 -17.43 -9.28
CA PRO A 2 -3.76 -17.78 -8.37
C PRO A 2 -3.53 -17.03 -7.06
N ASP A 3 -4.58 -16.41 -6.52
CA ASP A 3 -4.51 -15.78 -5.23
C ASP A 3 -4.01 -16.77 -4.18
N LEU A 4 -3.22 -16.28 -3.22
CA LEU A 4 -2.71 -17.13 -2.15
C LEU A 4 -3.86 -17.77 -1.37
N ASP A 5 -4.88 -16.96 -1.08
CA ASP A 5 -6.17 -17.40 -0.56
C ASP A 5 -7.18 -17.55 -1.72
N PRO A 6 -7.76 -18.72 -1.96
CA PRO A 6 -8.73 -18.92 -3.04
C PRO A 6 -10.05 -18.16 -2.84
N THR A 7 -10.34 -17.67 -1.64
CA THR A 7 -11.56 -16.92 -1.31
C THR A 7 -11.37 -15.40 -1.44
N HIS A 8 -10.13 -14.94 -1.49
CA HIS A 8 -9.78 -13.53 -1.60
C HIS A 8 -9.05 -13.26 -2.91
N ARG A 9 -9.45 -12.20 -3.59
CA ARG A 9 -8.83 -11.75 -4.84
C ARG A 9 -8.09 -10.43 -4.62
N SER A 10 -6.86 -10.38 -5.07
CA SER A 10 -6.08 -9.14 -5.12
C SER A 10 -6.36 -8.37 -6.42
N LEU A 11 -6.32 -7.05 -6.36
CA LEU A 11 -6.30 -6.21 -7.56
C LEU A 11 -4.94 -6.34 -8.25
N LEU A 12 -4.89 -6.86 -9.46
CA LEU A 12 -3.65 -7.04 -10.22
C LEU A 12 -3.30 -5.78 -11.02
N ALA A 13 -2.00 -5.57 -11.28
CA ALA A 13 -1.53 -4.36 -11.96
C ALA A 13 -2.14 -4.19 -13.36
N TRP A 14 -2.27 -5.25 -14.15
CA TRP A 14 -2.89 -5.18 -15.47
C TRP A 14 -4.39 -4.84 -15.43
N GLU A 15 -5.12 -5.33 -14.42
CA GLU A 15 -6.53 -5.03 -14.20
C GLU A 15 -6.75 -3.57 -13.80
N ALA A 16 -5.91 -3.07 -12.90
CA ALA A 16 -5.99 -1.68 -12.45
C ALA A 16 -5.67 -0.68 -13.57
N GLN A 17 -4.76 -1.04 -14.49
CA GLN A 17 -4.41 -0.19 -15.64
C GLN A 17 -5.44 -0.21 -16.76
N SER A 18 -6.14 -1.34 -16.95
CA SER A 18 -7.10 -1.55 -18.04
C SER A 18 -8.28 -2.40 -17.56
N PRO A 19 -9.18 -1.85 -16.72
CA PRO A 19 -10.25 -2.62 -16.09
C PRO A 19 -11.36 -3.05 -17.05
N VAL A 20 -11.44 -2.46 -18.24
CA VAL A 20 -12.46 -2.77 -19.25
C VAL A 20 -11.81 -3.27 -20.54
N PRO A 21 -12.44 -4.28 -21.18
CA PRO A 21 -13.59 -5.06 -20.76
C PRO A 21 -13.29 -5.91 -19.51
N PRO A 22 -14.32 -6.36 -18.74
CA PRO A 22 -14.09 -7.23 -17.59
C PRO A 22 -13.38 -8.51 -18.02
N PRO A 23 -12.44 -9.05 -17.20
CA PRO A 23 -11.73 -10.30 -17.51
C PRO A 23 -12.71 -11.48 -17.50
N GLU A 24 -12.49 -12.46 -18.38
CA GLU A 24 -13.29 -13.68 -18.46
C GLU A 24 -12.56 -14.86 -17.82
N LEU A 25 -13.25 -15.62 -16.97
CA LEU A 25 -12.66 -16.73 -16.23
C LEU A 25 -11.95 -17.74 -17.15
N ALA A 26 -12.56 -18.04 -18.30
CA ALA A 26 -12.04 -19.04 -19.25
C ALA A 26 -10.73 -18.64 -19.92
N SER A 27 -10.43 -17.35 -20.04
CA SER A 27 -9.28 -16.81 -20.79
C SER A 27 -8.40 -15.85 -19.99
N VAL A 28 -8.66 -15.67 -18.70
CA VAL A 28 -7.96 -14.66 -17.87
C VAL A 28 -6.44 -14.84 -17.86
N ALA A 29 -5.95 -16.07 -17.92
CA ALA A 29 -4.52 -16.36 -17.92
C ALA A 29 -3.81 -15.93 -19.22
N GLU A 30 -4.55 -15.80 -20.31
CA GLU A 30 -4.07 -15.45 -21.66
C GLU A 30 -4.53 -14.04 -22.08
N ASP A 31 -5.06 -13.25 -21.15
CA ASP A 31 -5.55 -11.91 -21.44
C ASP A 31 -4.40 -11.05 -22.01
N PRO A 32 -4.56 -10.46 -23.22
CA PRO A 32 -3.48 -9.73 -23.89
C PRO A 32 -2.99 -8.51 -23.11
N ARG A 33 -3.82 -7.95 -22.23
CA ARG A 33 -3.46 -6.82 -21.35
C ARG A 33 -2.35 -7.18 -20.36
N ILE A 34 -2.20 -8.47 -20.01
CA ILE A 34 -1.10 -8.95 -19.16
C ILE A 34 0.24 -8.69 -19.86
N ALA A 35 0.36 -9.14 -21.14
CA ALA A 35 1.58 -8.94 -21.92
C ALA A 35 1.87 -7.46 -22.19
N GLU A 36 0.84 -6.65 -22.44
CA GLU A 36 0.98 -5.22 -22.64
C GLU A 36 1.47 -4.52 -21.36
N THR A 37 0.87 -4.82 -20.22
CA THR A 37 1.30 -4.28 -18.92
C THR A 37 2.72 -4.70 -18.57
N ALA A 38 3.09 -5.97 -18.85
CA ALA A 38 4.45 -6.45 -18.65
C ALA A 38 5.47 -5.66 -19.48
N ARG A 39 5.17 -5.36 -20.76
CA ARG A 39 6.04 -4.52 -21.62
C ARG A 39 6.17 -3.09 -21.08
N ARG A 40 5.08 -2.46 -20.64
CA ARG A 40 5.11 -1.12 -20.03
C ARG A 40 5.98 -1.08 -18.77
N LEU A 41 5.81 -2.08 -17.89
CA LEU A 41 6.61 -2.21 -16.68
C LEU A 41 8.08 -2.46 -16.97
N ALA A 42 8.41 -3.29 -17.99
CA ALA A 42 9.79 -3.49 -18.43
C ALA A 42 10.43 -2.19 -18.93
N GLY A 43 9.70 -1.38 -19.68
CA GLY A 43 10.16 -0.04 -20.10
C GLY A 43 10.42 0.88 -18.89
N SER A 44 9.53 0.87 -17.89
CA SER A 44 9.73 1.64 -16.65
C SER A 44 10.97 1.16 -15.88
N GLN A 45 11.23 -0.15 -15.82
CA GLN A 45 12.41 -0.71 -15.16
C GLN A 45 13.72 -0.37 -15.87
N GLN A 46 13.71 -0.20 -17.19
CA GLN A 46 14.88 0.29 -17.93
C GLN A 46 15.24 1.72 -17.56
N LEU A 47 14.22 2.57 -17.37
CA LEU A 47 14.41 3.96 -16.93
C LEU A 47 14.75 4.06 -15.44
N MET A 48 14.26 3.14 -14.64
CA MET A 48 14.36 3.12 -13.18
C MET A 48 14.85 1.74 -12.68
N PRO A 49 16.12 1.34 -12.96
CA PRO A 49 16.61 0.00 -12.61
C PRO A 49 16.64 -0.26 -11.09
N TRP A 50 16.71 0.80 -10.28
CA TRP A 50 16.66 0.76 -8.83
C TRP A 50 15.28 0.35 -8.28
N LEU A 51 14.21 0.49 -9.09
CA LEU A 51 12.83 0.30 -8.64
C LEU A 51 12.53 -1.13 -8.17
N ALA A 52 13.11 -2.13 -8.81
CA ALA A 52 12.92 -3.53 -8.43
C ALA A 52 13.34 -3.84 -6.99
N ALA A 53 14.42 -3.17 -6.50
CA ALA A 53 14.91 -3.35 -5.14
C ALA A 53 14.05 -2.63 -4.09
N MET A 54 13.38 -1.55 -4.47
CA MET A 54 12.57 -0.73 -3.56
C MET A 54 11.08 -1.08 -3.58
N HIS A 55 10.56 -1.37 -4.77
CA HIS A 55 9.13 -1.64 -4.99
C HIS A 55 8.96 -2.65 -6.13
N PRO A 56 9.01 -3.96 -5.86
CA PRO A 56 8.81 -4.99 -6.87
C PRO A 56 7.45 -4.85 -7.56
N MET A 57 7.44 -4.80 -8.89
CA MET A 57 6.23 -4.69 -9.70
C MET A 57 6.18 -5.78 -10.76
N GLY A 58 4.96 -6.19 -11.15
CA GLY A 58 4.73 -7.14 -12.23
C GLY A 58 3.28 -7.09 -12.68
N ALA A 59 3.02 -7.41 -13.95
CA ALA A 59 1.68 -7.34 -14.52
C ALA A 59 0.65 -8.15 -13.72
N THR A 60 1.04 -9.33 -13.25
CA THR A 60 0.20 -10.25 -12.46
C THR A 60 0.48 -10.19 -10.96
N LEU A 61 1.24 -9.19 -10.48
CA LEU A 61 1.40 -8.94 -9.06
C LEU A 61 0.28 -8.02 -8.56
N PRO A 62 -0.10 -8.16 -7.27
CA PRO A 62 -1.01 -7.21 -6.63
C PRO A 62 -0.52 -5.78 -6.75
N THR A 63 -1.44 -4.86 -6.99
CA THR A 63 -1.18 -3.41 -7.02
C THR A 63 -2.01 -2.69 -5.98
N GLU A 64 -1.75 -1.40 -5.83
CA GLU A 64 -2.41 -0.57 -4.82
C GLU A 64 -3.62 0.18 -5.38
N CYS A 65 -4.60 0.47 -4.51
CA CYS A 65 -5.81 1.23 -4.86
C CYS A 65 -5.52 2.64 -5.39
N VAL A 66 -4.35 3.21 -5.10
CA VAL A 66 -3.94 4.52 -5.66
C VAL A 66 -4.04 4.55 -7.18
N THR A 67 -3.84 3.41 -7.87
CA THR A 67 -3.98 3.30 -9.32
C THR A 67 -5.43 3.54 -9.76
N LEU A 68 -6.41 3.05 -9.02
CA LEU A 68 -7.82 3.31 -9.30
C LEU A 68 -8.23 4.75 -8.95
N PHE A 69 -7.68 5.31 -7.88
CA PHE A 69 -7.93 6.71 -7.50
C PHE A 69 -7.39 7.72 -8.53
N MET A 70 -6.45 7.31 -9.39
CA MET A 70 -6.00 8.12 -10.53
C MET A 70 -7.12 8.44 -11.52
N LEU A 71 -8.12 7.57 -11.66
CA LEU A 71 -9.26 7.78 -12.55
C LEU A 71 -10.09 9.01 -12.16
N GLU A 72 -10.06 9.40 -10.89
CA GLU A 72 -10.71 10.59 -10.36
C GLU A 72 -9.74 11.72 -10.01
N PHE A 73 -8.49 11.60 -10.43
CA PHE A 73 -7.44 12.56 -10.11
C PHE A 73 -7.32 12.85 -8.60
N ARG A 74 -7.63 11.87 -7.74
CA ARG A 74 -7.58 11.93 -6.27
C ARG A 74 -6.61 10.91 -5.70
N SER A 75 -5.40 10.85 -6.26
CA SER A 75 -4.44 9.79 -5.96
C SER A 75 -3.11 10.31 -5.42
N LEU A 76 -2.65 9.72 -4.35
CA LEU A 76 -1.31 9.92 -3.82
C LEU A 76 -0.22 9.51 -4.84
N GLN A 77 -0.54 8.69 -5.83
CA GLN A 77 0.41 8.24 -6.85
C GLN A 77 1.07 9.38 -7.61
N ILE A 78 0.37 10.51 -7.81
CA ILE A 78 0.95 11.70 -8.46
C ILE A 78 2.12 12.22 -7.63
N GLU A 79 1.93 12.34 -6.31
CA GLU A 79 2.93 12.84 -5.37
C GLU A 79 4.16 11.93 -5.27
N THR A 80 3.96 10.63 -5.43
CA THR A 80 5.08 9.68 -5.41
C THR A 80 5.97 9.81 -6.65
N GLN A 81 5.44 10.28 -7.76
CA GLN A 81 6.17 10.45 -9.02
C GLN A 81 6.87 11.80 -9.12
N VAL A 82 6.16 12.86 -8.76
CA VAL A 82 6.64 14.24 -8.88
C VAL A 82 6.15 15.07 -7.69
N ARG A 83 7.00 15.94 -7.17
CA ARG A 83 6.62 16.81 -6.05
C ARG A 83 5.73 17.97 -6.53
N VAL A 84 4.44 17.92 -6.20
CA VAL A 84 3.43 18.93 -6.57
C VAL A 84 2.67 19.44 -5.32
N PRO A 85 3.29 20.30 -4.47
CA PRO A 85 2.75 20.65 -3.15
C PRO A 85 1.35 21.27 -3.17
N ARG A 86 0.99 21.97 -4.25
CA ARG A 86 -0.36 22.56 -4.38
C ARG A 86 -1.42 21.49 -4.60
N TYR A 87 -1.11 20.48 -5.37
CA TYR A 87 -1.99 19.32 -5.57
C TYR A 87 -2.16 18.55 -4.26
N GLN A 88 -1.06 18.30 -3.53
CA GLN A 88 -1.14 17.63 -2.23
C GLN A 88 -2.02 18.39 -1.25
N ALA A 89 -1.80 19.70 -1.09
CA ALA A 89 -2.61 20.52 -0.20
C ALA A 89 -4.11 20.46 -0.54
N TRP A 90 -4.43 20.37 -1.82
CA TRP A 90 -5.78 20.13 -2.29
C TRP A 90 -6.26 18.70 -1.97
N LEU A 91 -5.44 17.67 -2.26
CA LEU A 91 -5.79 16.26 -2.04
C LEU A 91 -6.04 15.95 -0.56
N GLU A 92 -5.27 16.54 0.35
CA GLU A 92 -5.45 16.38 1.80
C GLU A 92 -6.83 16.86 2.30
N GLN A 93 -7.47 17.77 1.57
CA GLN A 93 -8.79 18.31 1.89
C GLN A 93 -9.89 17.80 0.95
N ALA A 94 -9.53 17.07 -0.09
CA ALA A 94 -10.48 16.62 -1.09
C ALA A 94 -11.48 15.61 -0.51
N ASP A 95 -12.73 15.74 -0.94
CA ASP A 95 -13.73 14.70 -0.70
C ASP A 95 -13.38 13.44 -1.48
N MET A 96 -13.08 12.35 -0.77
CA MET A 96 -12.71 11.09 -1.39
C MET A 96 -13.89 10.20 -1.81
N ARG A 97 -15.13 10.56 -1.49
CA ARG A 97 -16.32 9.79 -1.86
C ARG A 97 -16.45 9.56 -3.37
N PRO A 98 -16.20 10.54 -4.26
CA PRO A 98 -16.20 10.30 -5.71
C PRO A 98 -15.16 9.26 -6.13
N ALA A 99 -13.94 9.33 -5.58
CA ALA A 99 -12.88 8.36 -5.89
C ALA A 99 -13.26 6.94 -5.43
N PHE A 100 -13.88 6.80 -4.26
CA PHE A 100 -14.38 5.51 -3.79
C PHE A 100 -15.59 5.01 -4.61
N ALA A 101 -16.44 5.89 -5.12
CA ALA A 101 -17.54 5.50 -6.02
C ALA A 101 -17.00 4.86 -7.30
N VAL A 102 -16.00 5.49 -7.95
CA VAL A 102 -15.33 4.93 -9.13
C VAL A 102 -14.54 3.67 -8.79
N HIS A 103 -13.80 3.67 -7.67
CA HIS A 103 -13.09 2.49 -7.18
C HIS A 103 -14.04 1.29 -7.03
N ARG A 104 -15.19 1.48 -6.39
CA ARG A 104 -16.21 0.43 -6.23
C ARG A 104 -16.76 -0.03 -7.58
N LEU A 105 -17.05 0.90 -8.49
CA LEU A 105 -17.52 0.57 -9.84
C LEU A 105 -16.51 -0.31 -10.59
N VAL A 106 -15.23 0.04 -10.54
CA VAL A 106 -14.17 -0.76 -11.18
C VAL A 106 -14.10 -2.17 -10.60
N LEU A 107 -14.15 -2.32 -9.28
CA LEU A 107 -14.16 -3.65 -8.65
C LEU A 107 -15.41 -4.46 -9.08
N GLN A 108 -16.58 -3.83 -9.19
CA GLN A 108 -17.81 -4.46 -9.69
C GLN A 108 -17.67 -4.91 -11.14
N ILE A 109 -17.06 -4.10 -12.00
CA ILE A 109 -16.75 -4.46 -13.39
C ILE A 109 -15.84 -5.68 -13.43
N LEU A 110 -14.73 -5.64 -12.70
CA LEU A 110 -13.75 -6.72 -12.67
C LEU A 110 -14.34 -8.05 -12.16
N GLN A 111 -15.24 -8.00 -11.18
CA GLN A 111 -15.85 -9.22 -10.63
C GLN A 111 -17.08 -9.71 -11.41
N SER A 112 -17.61 -8.94 -12.36
CA SER A 112 -18.84 -9.26 -13.08
C SER A 112 -18.76 -10.57 -13.89
N ARG A 113 -17.56 -10.90 -14.38
CA ARG A 113 -17.29 -12.15 -15.13
C ARG A 113 -16.22 -13.02 -14.48
N LEU A 114 -15.54 -12.51 -13.47
CA LEU A 114 -14.58 -13.23 -12.64
C LEU A 114 -14.96 -13.07 -11.17
N PRO A 115 -15.99 -13.80 -10.69
CA PRO A 115 -16.52 -13.64 -9.33
C PRO A 115 -15.47 -13.87 -8.26
N THR A 116 -15.57 -13.15 -7.17
CA THR A 116 -14.79 -13.35 -5.96
C THR A 116 -15.68 -13.18 -4.73
N GLU A 117 -15.39 -13.90 -3.66
CA GLU A 117 -16.07 -13.72 -2.40
C GLU A 117 -15.66 -12.39 -1.74
N ARG A 118 -14.35 -12.06 -1.83
CA ARG A 118 -13.78 -10.85 -1.22
C ARG A 118 -12.63 -10.30 -2.03
N TRP A 119 -12.42 -9.01 -1.88
CA TRP A 119 -11.23 -8.33 -2.36
C TRP A 119 -10.23 -8.12 -1.23
N ALA A 120 -8.95 -8.46 -1.47
CA ALA A 120 -7.82 -8.10 -0.63
C ALA A 120 -7.12 -6.89 -1.26
N LEU A 121 -7.34 -5.72 -0.69
CA LEU A 121 -6.92 -4.43 -1.24
C LEU A 121 -5.96 -3.71 -0.30
N LYS A 122 -5.08 -2.89 -0.86
CA LYS A 122 -4.11 -2.14 -0.07
C LYS A 122 -3.77 -0.81 -0.71
N THR A 123 -3.64 0.22 0.10
CA THR A 123 -2.90 1.46 -0.20
C THR A 123 -2.62 2.24 1.09
N PRO A 124 -1.47 2.90 1.20
CA PRO A 124 -1.22 3.83 2.30
C PRO A 124 -2.26 4.96 2.36
N GLN A 125 -2.78 5.39 1.20
CA GLN A 125 -3.74 6.50 1.11
C GLN A 125 -5.02 6.28 1.92
N HIS A 126 -5.41 5.05 2.20
CA HIS A 126 -6.59 4.77 3.03
C HIS A 126 -6.52 5.46 4.40
N LEU A 127 -5.33 5.59 4.99
CA LEU A 127 -5.16 6.21 6.30
C LEU A 127 -5.55 7.70 6.32
N TRP A 128 -5.45 8.40 5.19
CA TRP A 128 -5.90 9.81 5.07
C TRP A 128 -7.41 9.96 4.97
N CYS A 129 -8.15 8.90 4.60
CA CYS A 129 -9.56 8.99 4.21
C CYS A 129 -10.42 7.85 4.80
N LEU A 130 -10.10 7.37 6.01
CA LEU A 130 -10.81 6.29 6.70
C LEU A 130 -12.34 6.49 6.77
N PRO A 131 -12.88 7.69 7.06
CA PRO A 131 -14.33 7.89 7.05
C PRO A 131 -14.97 7.57 5.70
N ALA A 132 -14.40 8.07 4.60
CA ALA A 132 -14.90 7.82 3.25
C ALA A 132 -14.74 6.35 2.82
N LEU A 133 -13.66 5.69 3.25
CA LEU A 133 -13.47 4.25 3.06
C LEU A 133 -14.57 3.45 3.75
N CYS A 134 -14.85 3.73 5.03
CA CYS A 134 -15.86 3.02 5.80
C CYS A 134 -17.30 3.29 5.29
N GLU A 135 -17.55 4.50 4.80
CA GLU A 135 -18.83 4.84 4.13
C GLU A 135 -19.01 4.05 2.84
N ALA A 136 -17.97 3.97 2.00
CA ALA A 136 -18.01 3.24 0.73
C ALA A 136 -18.13 1.72 0.92
N TYR A 137 -17.51 1.20 1.98
CA TYR A 137 -17.43 -0.24 2.28
C TYR A 137 -17.77 -0.54 3.75
N PRO A 138 -19.06 -0.47 4.14
CA PRO A 138 -19.46 -0.63 5.55
C PRO A 138 -19.11 -1.99 6.16
N GLY A 139 -18.90 -3.01 5.33
CA GLY A 139 -18.49 -4.36 5.76
C GLY A 139 -17.01 -4.64 5.60
N ALA A 140 -16.17 -3.64 5.31
CA ALA A 140 -14.75 -3.84 5.15
C ALA A 140 -14.09 -4.30 6.46
N ARG A 141 -13.23 -5.29 6.35
CA ARG A 141 -12.32 -5.71 7.42
C ARG A 141 -11.01 -4.96 7.23
N LEU A 142 -10.73 -4.07 8.15
CA LEU A 142 -9.57 -3.20 8.05
C LEU A 142 -8.38 -3.81 8.80
N ILE A 143 -7.21 -3.64 8.22
CA ILE A 143 -5.94 -4.05 8.82
C ILE A 143 -5.03 -2.82 8.80
N TRP A 144 -4.54 -2.42 9.97
CA TRP A 144 -3.55 -1.36 10.07
C TRP A 144 -2.21 -1.93 10.48
N THR A 145 -1.25 -1.85 9.57
CA THR A 145 0.12 -2.31 9.83
C THR A 145 0.92 -1.22 10.55
N HIS A 146 1.55 -1.58 11.66
CA HIS A 146 2.35 -0.67 12.50
C HIS A 146 3.84 -0.96 12.37
N ARG A 147 4.60 0.10 12.22
CA ARG A 147 6.06 0.07 12.14
C ARG A 147 6.67 1.34 12.72
N ASP A 148 7.94 1.30 13.14
CA ASP A 148 8.67 2.49 13.60
C ASP A 148 8.55 3.64 12.60
N PRO A 149 7.96 4.79 12.99
CA PRO A 149 7.79 5.94 12.12
C PRO A 149 9.10 6.44 11.51
N ALA A 150 10.22 6.38 12.23
CA ALA A 150 11.51 6.80 11.69
C ALA A 150 11.93 5.92 10.51
N ALA A 151 11.73 4.60 10.61
CA ALA A 151 11.99 3.67 9.51
C ALA A 151 11.03 3.92 8.32
N VAL A 152 9.74 4.18 8.60
CA VAL A 152 8.74 4.44 7.55
C VAL A 152 9.03 5.75 6.82
N VAL A 153 9.23 6.85 7.56
CA VAL A 153 9.50 8.18 6.98
C VAL A 153 10.76 8.16 6.13
N GLY A 154 11.85 7.58 6.63
CA GLY A 154 13.10 7.46 5.89
C GLY A 154 12.97 6.64 4.62
N SER A 155 12.29 5.48 4.70
CA SER A 155 12.04 4.61 3.55
C SER A 155 11.20 5.32 2.48
N VAL A 156 10.12 6.01 2.87
CA VAL A 156 9.24 6.75 1.95
C VAL A 156 9.98 7.93 1.33
N ALA A 157 10.73 8.71 2.11
CA ALA A 157 11.53 9.81 1.60
C ALA A 157 12.54 9.33 0.56
N SER A 158 13.23 8.23 0.84
CA SER A 158 14.23 7.66 -0.06
C SER A 158 13.62 7.13 -1.36
N LEU A 159 12.51 6.40 -1.29
CA LEU A 159 11.78 5.93 -2.48
C LEU A 159 11.35 7.09 -3.37
N ASN A 160 10.73 8.11 -2.78
CA ASN A 160 10.22 9.23 -3.57
C ASN A 160 11.34 10.12 -4.10
N GLN A 161 12.45 10.27 -3.37
CA GLN A 161 13.64 10.95 -3.86
C GLN A 161 14.20 10.27 -5.12
N ALA A 162 14.19 8.94 -5.17
CA ALA A 162 14.61 8.20 -6.34
C ALA A 162 13.68 8.45 -7.54
N PHE A 163 12.36 8.49 -7.33
CA PHE A 163 11.41 8.89 -8.36
C PHE A 163 11.64 10.34 -8.83
N TYR A 164 11.80 11.28 -7.90
CA TYR A 164 12.01 12.69 -8.25
C TYR A 164 13.27 12.90 -9.07
N ARG A 165 14.36 12.19 -8.77
CA ARG A 165 15.60 12.21 -9.57
C ARG A 165 15.41 11.72 -11.01
N THR A 166 14.41 10.91 -11.28
CA THR A 166 14.10 10.46 -12.65
C THR A 166 13.52 11.59 -13.50
N TRP A 167 12.78 12.52 -12.90
CA TRP A 167 12.00 13.53 -13.63
C TRP A 167 12.48 14.97 -13.41
N ALA A 168 13.24 15.23 -12.36
CA ALA A 168 13.72 16.56 -12.00
C ALA A 168 15.25 16.59 -11.92
N ARG A 169 15.81 17.72 -12.34
CA ARG A 169 17.25 17.96 -12.18
C ARG A 169 17.53 18.28 -10.71
N ASP A 170 18.33 17.44 -10.04
CA ASP A 170 18.85 17.63 -8.69
C ASP A 170 17.80 18.03 -7.61
N PRO A 171 16.79 17.17 -7.38
CA PRO A 171 15.79 17.46 -6.35
C PRO A 171 16.44 17.38 -4.96
N ASP A 172 16.23 18.40 -4.13
CA ASP A 172 16.77 18.47 -2.77
C ASP A 172 16.18 17.36 -1.87
N PRO A 173 17.00 16.43 -1.34
CA PRO A 173 16.52 15.36 -0.49
C PRO A 173 15.96 15.85 0.86
N ARG A 174 16.47 16.97 1.40
CA ARG A 174 15.96 17.54 2.66
C ARG A 174 14.54 18.06 2.50
N LEU A 175 14.23 18.69 1.37
CA LEU A 175 12.86 19.08 1.04
C LEU A 175 11.95 17.85 0.86
N THR A 176 12.48 16.77 0.30
CA THR A 176 11.74 15.51 0.18
C THR A 176 11.46 14.91 1.55
N GLY A 177 12.45 14.86 2.44
CA GLY A 177 12.29 14.37 3.81
C GLY A 177 11.23 15.17 4.60
N ALA A 178 11.38 16.49 4.63
CA ALA A 178 10.42 17.38 5.32
C ALA A 178 9.00 17.26 4.76
N TYR A 179 8.86 17.14 3.45
CA TYR A 179 7.60 17.01 2.75
C TYR A 179 6.87 15.71 3.14
N TRP A 180 7.54 14.57 3.02
CA TRP A 180 6.94 13.27 3.33
C TRP A 180 6.74 13.05 4.83
N ASN A 181 7.61 13.56 5.68
CA ASN A 181 7.38 13.53 7.13
C ASN A 181 6.09 14.25 7.50
N ARG A 182 5.88 15.48 7.01
CA ARG A 182 4.64 16.22 7.27
C ARG A 182 3.41 15.46 6.76
N HIS A 183 3.50 14.91 5.56
CA HIS A 183 2.40 14.19 4.95
C HIS A 183 2.03 12.92 5.74
N LEU A 184 3.02 12.11 6.13
CA LEU A 184 2.80 10.92 6.94
C LEU A 184 2.31 11.26 8.36
N ALA A 185 2.79 12.35 8.96
CA ALA A 185 2.29 12.81 10.24
C ALA A 185 0.80 13.18 10.18
N THR A 186 0.35 13.82 9.09
CA THR A 186 -1.07 14.08 8.84
C THR A 186 -1.89 12.79 8.76
N ALA A 187 -1.38 11.77 8.05
CA ALA A 187 -2.04 10.47 7.97
C ALA A 187 -2.21 9.81 9.34
N VAL A 188 -1.12 9.77 10.10
CA VAL A 188 -1.10 9.17 11.44
C VAL A 188 -2.04 9.93 12.38
N ALA A 189 -2.03 11.26 12.36
CA ALA A 189 -2.94 12.07 13.16
C ALA A 189 -4.42 11.81 12.84
N ARG A 190 -4.76 11.66 11.56
CA ARG A 190 -6.12 11.28 11.12
C ARG A 190 -6.49 9.87 11.56
N GLY A 191 -5.55 8.92 11.46
CA GLY A 191 -5.74 7.56 11.94
C GLY A 191 -5.99 7.50 13.44
N LEU A 192 -5.21 8.23 14.24
CA LEU A 192 -5.41 8.36 15.70
C LEU A 192 -6.75 8.99 16.05
N ALA A 193 -7.13 10.07 15.36
CA ALA A 193 -8.43 10.72 15.58
C ALA A 193 -9.60 9.78 15.23
N PHE A 194 -9.46 9.01 14.14
CA PHE A 194 -10.46 8.02 13.76
C PHE A 194 -10.56 6.88 14.79
N ASP A 195 -9.43 6.34 15.24
CA ASP A 195 -9.38 5.29 16.28
C ASP A 195 -10.04 5.77 17.58
N ALA A 196 -9.72 6.97 18.03
CA ALA A 196 -10.34 7.58 19.21
C ALA A 196 -11.86 7.70 19.06
N ALA A 197 -12.34 8.10 17.88
CA ALA A 197 -13.77 8.22 17.59
C ALA A 197 -14.51 6.86 17.57
N GLN A 198 -13.81 5.76 17.33
CA GLN A 198 -14.38 4.40 17.42
C GLN A 198 -14.56 3.91 18.87
N GLY A 199 -14.02 4.61 19.86
CA GLY A 199 -14.20 4.30 21.27
C GLY A 199 -13.67 2.93 21.71
N GLY A 200 -12.56 2.48 21.15
CA GLY A 200 -11.96 1.17 21.45
C GLY A 200 -12.70 -0.03 20.88
N ARG A 201 -13.74 0.17 20.05
CA ARG A 201 -14.36 -0.93 19.29
C ARG A 201 -13.34 -1.46 18.31
N GLY A 202 -13.25 -2.78 18.16
CA GLY A 202 -12.35 -3.44 17.22
C GLY A 202 -12.71 -3.16 15.76
N TRP A 203 -12.50 -1.92 15.32
CA TRP A 203 -12.80 -1.47 13.96
C TRP A 203 -11.79 -1.95 12.94
N CYS A 204 -10.59 -2.32 13.39
CA CYS A 204 -9.57 -2.92 12.55
C CYS A 204 -8.72 -3.92 13.35
N HIS A 205 -7.98 -4.77 12.63
CA HIS A 205 -6.91 -5.58 13.17
C HIS A 205 -5.60 -4.79 13.12
N HIS A 206 -4.91 -4.69 14.25
CA HIS A 206 -3.59 -4.06 14.35
C HIS A 206 -2.52 -5.13 14.16
N LEU A 207 -1.67 -4.96 13.13
CA LEU A 207 -0.62 -5.91 12.79
C LEU A 207 0.74 -5.23 12.90
N HIS A 208 1.59 -5.71 13.80
CA HIS A 208 2.94 -5.18 13.96
C HIS A 208 3.91 -5.77 12.93
N TYR A 209 4.70 -4.90 12.31
CA TYR A 209 5.68 -5.31 11.30
C TYR A 209 6.68 -6.32 11.84
N GLU A 210 7.13 -6.17 13.09
CA GLU A 210 8.06 -7.09 13.74
C GLU A 210 7.46 -8.51 13.91
N GLU A 211 6.17 -8.61 14.22
CA GLU A 211 5.47 -9.91 14.33
C GLU A 211 5.37 -10.57 12.95
N LEU A 212 5.00 -9.78 11.93
CA LEU A 212 4.94 -10.27 10.56
C LEU A 212 6.31 -10.73 10.08
N MET A 213 7.39 -10.04 10.44
CA MET A 213 8.75 -10.42 10.04
C MET A 213 9.30 -11.61 10.81
N LYS A 214 8.88 -11.79 12.05
CA LYS A 214 9.31 -12.91 12.91
C LYS A 214 8.70 -14.24 12.46
N ASP A 215 7.40 -14.26 12.23
CA ASP A 215 6.66 -15.44 11.74
C ASP A 215 5.44 -15.00 10.89
N PRO A 216 5.63 -14.84 9.57
CA PRO A 216 4.57 -14.41 8.69
C PRO A 216 3.34 -15.34 8.68
N LEU A 217 3.55 -16.65 8.87
CA LEU A 217 2.45 -17.61 8.86
C LEU A 217 1.61 -17.51 10.13
N ALA A 218 2.26 -17.43 11.29
CA ALA A 218 1.55 -17.25 12.55
C ALA A 218 0.82 -15.90 12.59
N ALA A 219 1.44 -14.82 12.09
CA ALA A 219 0.81 -13.51 11.98
C ALA A 219 -0.46 -13.55 11.11
N MET A 220 -0.40 -14.23 9.97
CA MET A 220 -1.58 -14.40 9.10
C MET A 220 -2.66 -15.29 9.74
N GLU A 221 -2.29 -16.35 10.44
CA GLU A 221 -3.25 -17.18 11.18
C GLU A 221 -3.97 -16.39 12.29
N ALA A 222 -3.24 -15.56 13.03
CA ALA A 222 -3.81 -14.67 14.04
C ALA A 222 -4.75 -13.62 13.40
N LEU A 223 -4.35 -13.04 12.27
CA LEU A 223 -5.17 -12.10 11.50
C LEU A 223 -6.51 -12.74 11.07
N TYR A 224 -6.47 -13.93 10.47
CA TYR A 224 -7.69 -14.63 10.05
C TYR A 224 -8.58 -14.98 11.25
N ALA A 225 -7.97 -15.46 12.34
CA ALA A 225 -8.70 -15.78 13.57
C ALA A 225 -9.41 -14.55 14.15
N SER A 226 -8.81 -13.36 14.08
CA SER A 226 -9.42 -12.12 14.56
C SER A 226 -10.69 -11.73 13.78
N PHE A 227 -10.84 -12.23 12.56
CA PHE A 227 -12.05 -12.07 11.75
C PHE A 227 -12.99 -13.28 11.80
N GLY A 228 -12.74 -14.24 12.72
CA GLY A 228 -13.52 -15.48 12.84
C GLY A 228 -13.29 -16.48 11.71
N GLU A 229 -12.18 -16.35 11.00
CA GLU A 229 -11.80 -17.22 9.87
C GLU A 229 -10.58 -18.07 10.20
N ARG A 230 -10.28 -19.00 9.32
CA ARG A 230 -9.11 -19.88 9.45
C ARG A 230 -8.33 -19.94 8.15
N VAL A 231 -7.01 -19.90 8.25
CA VAL A 231 -6.12 -20.20 7.14
C VAL A 231 -6.25 -21.68 6.80
N THR A 232 -6.69 -21.98 5.56
CA THR A 232 -6.81 -23.37 5.11
C THR A 232 -5.43 -24.00 4.87
N PRO A 233 -5.31 -25.34 4.91
CA PRO A 233 -4.05 -26.01 4.56
C PRO A 233 -3.54 -25.66 3.15
N LEU A 234 -4.43 -25.44 2.20
CA LEU A 234 -4.07 -25.02 0.85
C LEU A 234 -3.49 -23.59 0.85
N HIS A 235 -4.17 -22.64 1.52
CA HIS A 235 -3.70 -21.28 1.65
C HIS A 235 -2.32 -21.23 2.35
N ARG A 236 -2.15 -21.97 3.44
CA ARG A 236 -0.86 -22.07 4.15
C ARG A 236 0.26 -22.55 3.22
N ARG A 237 0.04 -23.62 2.45
CA ARG A 237 1.04 -24.10 1.48
C ARG A 237 1.38 -23.08 0.40
N ARG A 238 0.38 -22.35 -0.10
CA ARG A 238 0.60 -21.29 -1.10
C ARG A 238 1.43 -20.13 -0.53
N MET A 239 1.16 -19.70 0.70
CA MET A 239 1.98 -18.70 1.38
C MET A 239 3.43 -19.15 1.56
N GLN A 240 3.64 -20.41 1.98
CA GLN A 240 4.98 -20.99 2.12
C GLN A 240 5.74 -21.00 0.79
N ALA A 241 5.11 -21.50 -0.28
CA ALA A 241 5.70 -21.49 -1.61
C ALA A 241 6.03 -20.07 -2.09
N TRP A 242 5.12 -19.11 -1.89
CA TRP A 242 5.36 -17.71 -2.23
C TRP A 242 6.59 -17.12 -1.54
N MET A 243 6.75 -17.37 -0.24
CA MET A 243 7.90 -16.87 0.54
C MET A 243 9.21 -17.53 0.10
N GLN A 244 9.19 -18.81 -0.24
CA GLN A 244 10.36 -19.53 -0.76
C GLN A 244 10.80 -19.00 -2.14
N ASP A 245 9.85 -18.75 -3.03
CA ASP A 245 10.12 -18.23 -4.38
C ASP A 245 10.58 -16.77 -4.38
N ARG A 246 10.29 -16.03 -3.31
CA ARG A 246 10.55 -14.59 -3.19
C ARG A 246 11.16 -14.23 -1.84
N PRO A 247 12.39 -14.68 -1.57
CA PRO A 247 13.08 -14.30 -0.35
C PRO A 247 13.24 -12.77 -0.31
N GLN A 248 13.10 -12.20 0.86
CA GLN A 248 13.15 -10.74 1.09
C GLN A 248 14.45 -10.09 0.55
N SER A 249 15.52 -10.87 0.48
CA SER A 249 16.83 -10.42 -0.03
C SER A 249 16.99 -10.54 -1.55
N ALA A 250 15.99 -11.06 -2.29
CA ALA A 250 16.11 -11.36 -3.72
C ALA A 250 16.54 -10.16 -4.58
N PHE A 251 16.19 -8.95 -4.18
CA PHE A 251 16.51 -7.70 -4.89
C PHE A 251 17.51 -6.80 -4.16
N GLY A 252 18.21 -7.33 -3.13
CA GLY A 252 19.12 -6.57 -2.29
C GLY A 252 18.41 -5.80 -1.17
N ARG A 253 19.20 -5.12 -0.31
CA ARG A 253 18.67 -4.24 0.73
C ARG A 253 18.81 -2.79 0.28
N HIS A 254 17.69 -2.09 0.22
CA HIS A 254 17.71 -0.65 0.06
C HIS A 254 18.27 -0.01 1.35
N ARG A 255 19.27 0.87 1.20
CA ARG A 255 19.90 1.58 2.31
C ARG A 255 19.70 3.08 2.14
N TYR A 256 19.45 3.75 3.22
CA TYR A 256 19.33 5.21 3.31
C TYR A 256 19.72 5.67 4.72
N GLU A 257 20.16 6.90 4.82
CA GLU A 257 20.43 7.55 6.10
C GLU A 257 19.40 8.67 6.31
N LEU A 258 18.82 8.77 7.51
CA LEU A 258 17.85 9.83 7.84
C LEU A 258 18.45 11.22 7.64
N ALA A 259 19.73 11.37 7.99
CA ALA A 259 20.47 12.63 7.87
C ALA A 259 20.54 13.16 6.43
N ASP A 260 20.57 12.28 5.41
CA ASP A 260 20.54 12.69 4.00
C ASP A 260 19.28 13.47 3.65
N PHE A 261 18.18 13.18 4.36
CA PHE A 261 16.87 13.79 4.21
C PHE A 261 16.60 14.93 5.22
N GLY A 262 17.63 15.31 6.00
CA GLY A 262 17.45 16.30 7.07
C GLY A 262 16.50 15.86 8.18
N LEU A 263 16.40 14.55 8.40
CA LEU A 263 15.56 13.93 9.41
C LEU A 263 16.41 13.46 10.59
N GLU A 264 15.92 13.66 11.78
CA GLU A 264 16.56 13.24 13.03
C GLU A 264 15.67 12.26 13.76
N ARG A 265 16.25 11.14 14.20
CA ARG A 265 15.51 10.02 14.84
C ARG A 265 14.78 10.49 16.11
N GLU A 266 15.43 11.29 16.94
CA GLU A 266 14.87 11.83 18.18
C GLU A 266 13.68 12.74 17.90
N ALA A 267 13.79 13.62 16.91
CA ALA A 267 12.71 14.54 16.51
C ALA A 267 11.49 13.76 15.98
N LEU A 268 11.73 12.74 15.14
CA LEU A 268 10.67 11.83 14.67
C LEU A 268 10.06 11.06 15.85
N GLY A 269 10.89 10.54 16.77
CA GLY A 269 10.42 9.85 17.97
C GLY A 269 9.47 10.70 18.81
N ALA A 270 9.78 11.98 19.02
CA ALA A 270 8.94 12.93 19.74
C ALA A 270 7.65 13.26 18.94
N GLN A 271 7.76 13.48 17.63
CA GLN A 271 6.63 13.83 16.77
C GLN A 271 5.57 12.71 16.73
N TYR A 272 6.00 11.46 16.72
CA TYR A 272 5.11 10.29 16.64
C TYR A 272 4.89 9.58 18.00
N ALA A 273 5.23 10.23 19.12
CA ALA A 273 5.14 9.64 20.46
C ALA A 273 3.74 9.09 20.77
N ALA A 274 2.69 9.90 20.55
CA ALA A 274 1.31 9.49 20.80
C ALA A 274 0.88 8.25 19.98
N TYR A 275 1.34 8.13 18.72
CA TYR A 275 1.09 6.96 17.89
C TYR A 275 1.79 5.73 18.43
N ARG A 276 3.07 5.88 18.80
CA ARG A 276 3.86 4.77 19.34
C ARG A 276 3.31 4.27 20.66
N GLU A 277 2.94 5.18 21.54
CA GLU A 277 2.32 4.87 22.83
C GLU A 277 0.96 4.19 22.65
N ARG A 278 0.10 4.73 21.78
CA ARG A 278 -1.26 4.20 21.55
C ARG A 278 -1.26 2.76 21.02
N PHE A 279 -0.29 2.41 20.17
CA PHE A 279 -0.24 1.12 19.48
C PHE A 279 0.98 0.26 19.87
N ASP A 280 1.70 0.59 20.93
CA ASP A 280 2.91 -0.13 21.40
C ASP A 280 3.93 -0.38 20.28
N VAL A 281 4.20 0.66 19.46
CA VAL A 281 5.13 0.56 18.34
C VAL A 281 6.56 0.72 18.81
N ARG A 282 7.38 -0.30 18.64
CA ARG A 282 8.79 -0.31 19.03
C ARG A 282 9.67 0.46 18.07
N VAL A 283 10.78 0.97 18.59
CA VAL A 283 11.85 1.58 17.78
C VAL A 283 12.66 0.47 17.11
N GLU A 284 12.86 0.61 15.81
CA GLU A 284 13.81 -0.23 15.09
C GLU A 284 15.25 0.26 15.34
N PRO A 285 16.24 -0.67 15.40
CA PRO A 285 17.64 -0.33 15.64
C PRO A 285 18.27 0.50 14.52
#